data_d7b77229ea171d4f95a53c9e9163dc06
#
_entry.id   d7b77229ea171d4f95a53c9e9163dc06
#
_cell.length_a   1.000
_cell.length_b   1.000
_cell.length_c   1.000
_cell.angle_alpha   90.00
_cell.angle_beta   90.00
_cell.angle_gamma   90.00
#
_symmetry.space_group_name_H-M   'P 1'
#
loop_
_entity.id
_entity.type
_entity.pdbx_description
1 polymer ?
#
loop_
_entity_poly.entity_id
_entity_poly.type
_entity_poly.pdbx_seq_one_letter_code
_entity_poly.pdbx_strand_id
1 'polypeptide(L)'
;MKIQGISKTYNIKSAQPVIALNDISFDLPEVGMIFILGKSGSGKSTLLNVLSGLDKVDKGHIEICGKDITKLSESELCNYRNSCCGFVFQEYNLIPELSVGENIMLALQLQGEKNAESKVREILERVGLSEYEKRKVTELSGGQKQRVAIARALVKNPNIIFADEPTGALDEQTGKSILDLLKDFSKNKLVIVVTHDKEFAKKYGDRVIELADGKIVSDSDETKFIQEGTDTETWKKPKLPIQIAFKIGCSNFKYHPIRLLATMFLSVIAFTFLG
;
A
#
# COMPACT_ATOMS: atom_id res chain seq x y z
N MET A 1 -1.00 5.16 16.53
CA MET A 1 -2.21 5.36 15.70
C MET A 1 -3.42 5.08 16.55
N LYS A 2 -4.43 5.95 16.53
CA LYS A 2 -5.68 5.74 17.31
C LYS A 2 -6.86 5.60 16.36
N ILE A 3 -7.67 4.59 16.55
CA ILE A 3 -8.87 4.28 15.76
C ILE A 3 -10.07 4.28 16.69
N GLN A 4 -11.11 5.08 16.39
CA GLN A 4 -12.25 5.28 17.27
C GLN A 4 -13.56 5.24 16.48
N GLY A 5 -14.39 4.24 16.74
CA GLY A 5 -15.77 4.11 16.24
C GLY A 5 -15.89 4.09 14.72
N ILE A 6 -14.89 3.57 13.99
CA ILE A 6 -14.94 3.60 12.54
C ILE A 6 -15.97 2.62 11.97
N SER A 7 -16.76 3.12 11.02
CA SER A 7 -17.73 2.33 10.29
C SER A 7 -17.65 2.62 8.79
N LYS A 8 -17.88 1.57 7.97
CA LYS A 8 -17.87 1.67 6.51
C LYS A 8 -18.95 0.78 5.89
N THR A 9 -19.76 1.36 5.03
CA THR A 9 -20.84 0.65 4.30
C THR A 9 -20.70 0.93 2.81
N TYR A 10 -20.69 -0.13 2.01
CA TYR A 10 -20.72 -0.02 0.55
C TYR A 10 -22.13 -0.20 0.01
N ASN A 11 -22.38 0.32 -1.19
CA ASN A 11 -23.67 0.19 -1.89
C ASN A 11 -24.87 0.72 -1.09
N ILE A 12 -24.71 1.83 -0.36
CA ILE A 12 -25.75 2.42 0.51
C ILE A 12 -27.08 2.66 -0.23
N LYS A 13 -27.02 2.93 -1.54
CA LYS A 13 -28.22 3.19 -2.38
C LYS A 13 -28.82 1.91 -2.99
N SER A 14 -28.24 0.76 -2.77
CA SER A 14 -28.76 -0.53 -3.27
C SER A 14 -29.76 -1.16 -2.30
N ALA A 15 -30.54 -2.13 -2.81
CA ALA A 15 -31.45 -2.91 -1.97
C ALA A 15 -30.72 -3.78 -0.91
N GLN A 16 -29.39 -3.95 -1.05
CA GLN A 16 -28.55 -4.72 -0.13
C GLN A 16 -27.26 -3.98 0.17
N PRO A 17 -27.24 -3.05 1.14
CA PRO A 17 -26.02 -2.42 1.60
C PRO A 17 -25.10 -3.42 2.30
N VAL A 18 -23.79 -3.34 2.05
CA VAL A 18 -22.78 -4.20 2.67
C VAL A 18 -22.07 -3.42 3.76
N ILE A 19 -22.29 -3.77 5.02
CA ILE A 19 -21.56 -3.21 6.16
C ILE A 19 -20.20 -3.92 6.23
N ALA A 20 -19.15 -3.23 5.80
CA ALA A 20 -17.81 -3.78 5.77
C ALA A 20 -17.04 -3.57 7.09
N LEU A 21 -17.30 -2.47 7.79
CA LEU A 21 -16.78 -2.18 9.13
C LEU A 21 -17.91 -1.64 10.00
N ASN A 22 -17.99 -2.09 11.25
CA ASN A 22 -19.06 -1.74 12.18
C ASN A 22 -18.49 -1.42 13.56
N ASP A 23 -18.36 -0.13 13.87
CA ASP A 23 -17.94 0.41 15.17
C ASP A 23 -16.62 -0.17 15.67
N ILE A 24 -15.57 -0.09 14.85
CA ILE A 24 -14.24 -0.60 15.17
C ILE A 24 -13.44 0.45 15.94
N SER A 25 -12.90 0.06 17.08
CA SER A 25 -12.04 0.90 17.92
C SER A 25 -10.86 0.10 18.47
N PHE A 26 -9.63 0.59 18.25
CA PHE A 26 -8.40 0.07 18.84
C PHE A 26 -7.25 1.06 18.64
N ASP A 27 -6.17 0.88 19.38
CA ASP A 27 -4.96 1.67 19.25
C ASP A 27 -3.84 0.80 18.72
N LEU A 28 -2.94 1.36 17.89
CA LEU A 28 -1.75 0.68 17.38
C LEU A 28 -0.48 1.38 17.88
N PRO A 29 0.60 0.61 18.16
CA PRO A 29 1.90 1.16 18.56
C PRO A 29 2.57 1.89 17.38
N GLU A 30 3.71 2.54 17.63
CA GLU A 30 4.50 3.19 16.59
C GLU A 30 5.38 2.20 15.81
N VAL A 31 5.74 1.09 16.42
CA VAL A 31 6.57 0.04 15.84
C VAL A 31 5.99 -1.34 16.16
N GLY A 32 6.38 -2.33 15.40
CA GLY A 32 5.95 -3.71 15.59
C GLY A 32 5.21 -4.28 14.37
N MET A 33 4.96 -5.58 14.38
CA MET A 33 4.27 -6.31 13.33
C MET A 33 2.91 -6.76 13.82
N ILE A 34 1.86 -6.12 13.31
CA ILE A 34 0.48 -6.35 13.70
C ILE A 34 -0.23 -7.13 12.60
N PHE A 35 -0.85 -8.25 12.96
CA PHE A 35 -1.65 -9.04 12.04
C PHE A 35 -3.14 -8.77 12.21
N ILE A 36 -3.82 -8.52 11.09
CA ILE A 36 -5.28 -8.44 11.02
C ILE A 36 -5.76 -9.72 10.33
N LEU A 37 -6.32 -10.62 11.11
CA LEU A 37 -6.84 -11.91 10.66
C LEU A 37 -8.33 -11.84 10.36
N GLY A 38 -8.80 -12.75 9.52
CA GLY A 38 -10.24 -13.00 9.29
C GLY A 38 -10.48 -13.75 7.99
N LYS A 39 -11.68 -14.30 7.83
CA LYS A 39 -12.10 -14.96 6.59
C LYS A 39 -12.24 -13.96 5.44
N SER A 40 -12.34 -14.46 4.20
CA SER A 40 -12.70 -13.60 3.07
C SER A 40 -14.02 -12.87 3.35
N GLY A 41 -14.09 -11.58 3.03
CA GLY A 41 -15.27 -10.75 3.26
C GLY A 41 -15.44 -10.21 4.69
N SER A 42 -14.53 -10.51 5.65
CA SER A 42 -14.66 -10.03 7.04
C SER A 42 -14.36 -8.53 7.24
N GLY A 43 -13.95 -7.80 6.19
CA GLY A 43 -13.64 -6.37 6.27
C GLY A 43 -12.16 -6.02 6.36
N LYS A 44 -11.23 -6.99 6.31
CA LYS A 44 -9.77 -6.77 6.46
C LYS A 44 -9.19 -5.76 5.48
N SER A 45 -9.37 -5.98 4.18
CA SER A 45 -8.84 -5.06 3.15
C SER A 45 -9.54 -3.70 3.21
N THR A 46 -10.82 -3.65 3.60
CA THR A 46 -11.51 -2.38 3.87
C THR A 46 -10.87 -1.64 5.04
N LEU A 47 -10.56 -2.34 6.15
CA LEU A 47 -9.87 -1.75 7.28
C LEU A 47 -8.49 -1.21 6.86
N LEU A 48 -7.71 -2.01 6.12
CA LEU A 48 -6.40 -1.57 5.60
C LEU A 48 -6.54 -0.33 4.71
N ASN A 49 -7.55 -0.29 3.83
CA ASN A 49 -7.79 0.82 2.92
C ASN A 49 -8.17 2.12 3.67
N VAL A 50 -9.00 2.05 4.70
CA VAL A 50 -9.36 3.26 5.46
C VAL A 50 -8.22 3.72 6.35
N LEU A 51 -7.44 2.82 6.97
CA LEU A 51 -6.26 3.18 7.75
C LEU A 51 -5.16 3.82 6.90
N SER A 52 -5.03 3.40 5.66
CA SER A 52 -4.04 3.94 4.72
C SER A 52 -4.54 5.17 3.95
N GLY A 53 -5.79 5.60 4.16
CA GLY A 53 -6.39 6.72 3.44
C GLY A 53 -6.63 6.45 1.95
N LEU A 54 -6.70 5.18 1.53
CA LEU A 54 -7.13 4.79 0.17
C LEU A 54 -8.65 4.84 0.03
N ASP A 55 -9.37 4.68 1.13
CA ASP A 55 -10.82 4.86 1.21
C ASP A 55 -11.19 5.72 2.43
N LYS A 56 -12.38 6.29 2.44
CA LYS A 56 -12.90 7.12 3.54
C LYS A 56 -13.84 6.31 4.42
N VAL A 57 -13.82 6.58 5.72
CA VAL A 57 -14.81 6.06 6.66
C VAL A 57 -16.14 6.82 6.52
N ASP A 58 -17.26 6.18 6.87
CA ASP A 58 -18.56 6.84 6.94
C ASP A 58 -18.77 7.49 8.32
N LYS A 59 -18.18 6.89 9.37
CA LYS A 59 -18.23 7.38 10.76
C LYS A 59 -16.91 7.08 11.47
N GLY A 60 -16.68 7.80 12.57
CA GLY A 60 -15.53 7.61 13.45
C GLY A 60 -14.31 8.44 13.04
N HIS A 61 -13.20 8.20 13.73
CA HIS A 61 -11.97 8.97 13.61
C HIS A 61 -10.76 8.06 13.57
N ILE A 62 -9.75 8.46 12.77
CA ILE A 62 -8.44 7.80 12.67
C ILE A 62 -7.37 8.85 12.86
N GLU A 63 -6.67 8.81 14.00
CA GLU A 63 -5.58 9.72 14.31
C GLU A 63 -4.22 9.07 14.08
N ILE A 64 -3.38 9.72 13.28
CA ILE A 64 -2.02 9.29 12.92
C ILE A 64 -1.09 10.47 13.02
N CYS A 65 0.01 10.34 13.78
CA CYS A 65 0.97 11.43 13.98
C CYS A 65 0.29 12.74 14.41
N GLY A 66 -0.68 12.67 15.33
CA GLY A 66 -1.42 13.82 15.85
C GLY A 66 -2.41 14.46 14.87
N LYS A 67 -2.69 13.83 13.71
CA LYS A 67 -3.64 14.33 12.70
C LYS A 67 -4.78 13.35 12.48
N ASP A 68 -6.01 13.87 12.49
CA ASP A 68 -7.20 13.10 12.11
C ASP A 68 -7.31 12.99 10.59
N ILE A 69 -6.93 11.82 10.05
CA ILE A 69 -6.93 11.59 8.60
C ILE A 69 -8.33 11.52 7.99
N THR A 70 -9.38 11.32 8.80
CA THR A 70 -10.77 11.26 8.31
C THR A 70 -11.30 12.61 7.86
N LYS A 71 -10.68 13.70 8.32
CA LYS A 71 -11.05 15.09 7.98
C LYS A 71 -10.25 15.67 6.81
N LEU A 72 -9.27 14.94 6.31
CA LEU A 72 -8.37 15.40 5.27
C LEU A 72 -9.05 15.43 3.89
N SER A 73 -8.67 16.42 3.09
CA SER A 73 -8.99 16.47 1.67
C SER A 73 -8.23 15.38 0.89
N GLU A 74 -8.67 15.06 -0.33
CA GLU A 74 -7.97 14.09 -1.19
C GLU A 74 -6.50 14.46 -1.45
N SER A 75 -6.20 15.75 -1.58
CA SER A 75 -4.82 16.23 -1.74
C SER A 75 -3.97 15.95 -0.51
N GLU A 76 -4.52 16.16 0.69
CA GLU A 76 -3.83 15.89 1.96
C GLU A 76 -3.68 14.39 2.21
N LEU A 77 -4.69 13.56 1.89
CA LEU A 77 -4.59 12.11 1.90
C LEU A 77 -3.51 11.60 0.94
N CYS A 78 -3.39 12.22 -0.23
CA CYS A 78 -2.31 11.90 -1.18
C CYS A 78 -0.92 12.22 -0.57
N ASN A 79 -0.79 13.35 0.13
CA ASN A 79 0.44 13.71 0.83
C ASN A 79 0.75 12.74 1.97
N TYR A 80 -0.26 12.32 2.75
CA TYR A 80 -0.16 11.29 3.78
C TYR A 80 0.36 9.97 3.20
N ARG A 81 -0.29 9.44 2.15
CA ARG A 81 0.14 8.20 1.49
C ARG A 81 1.56 8.30 0.94
N ASN A 82 1.91 9.43 0.35
CA ASN A 82 3.25 9.64 -0.20
C ASN A 82 4.34 9.68 0.87
N SER A 83 4.08 10.29 2.03
CA SER A 83 5.08 10.51 3.08
C SER A 83 5.14 9.39 4.12
N CYS A 84 3.96 8.95 4.62
CA CYS A 84 3.89 8.08 5.79
C CYS A 84 3.65 6.61 5.46
N CYS A 85 3.06 6.28 4.29
CA CYS A 85 2.60 4.93 4.00
C CYS A 85 3.50 4.21 3.00
N GLY A 86 3.88 2.97 3.29
CA GLY A 86 4.41 2.00 2.34
C GLY A 86 3.33 0.96 2.03
N PHE A 87 3.20 0.54 0.77
CA PHE A 87 2.19 -0.45 0.37
C PHE A 87 2.83 -1.68 -0.26
N VAL A 88 2.42 -2.85 0.23
CA VAL A 88 2.79 -4.17 -0.29
C VAL A 88 1.50 -4.92 -0.60
N PHE A 89 1.23 -5.21 -1.86
CA PHE A 89 0.01 -5.86 -2.33
C PHE A 89 0.27 -7.31 -2.74
N GLN A 90 -0.75 -8.14 -2.72
CA GLN A 90 -0.72 -9.51 -3.17
C GLN A 90 -0.32 -9.64 -4.66
N GLU A 91 -0.80 -8.74 -5.51
CA GLU A 91 -0.50 -8.71 -6.96
C GLU A 91 0.71 -7.83 -7.30
N TYR A 92 1.56 -7.49 -6.31
CA TYR A 92 2.79 -6.70 -6.43
C TYR A 92 2.58 -5.27 -6.94
N ASN A 93 1.64 -5.01 -7.84
CA ASN A 93 1.35 -3.71 -8.48
C ASN A 93 2.62 -3.03 -9.02
N LEU A 94 3.49 -3.81 -9.67
CA LEU A 94 4.67 -3.31 -10.35
C LEU A 94 4.29 -2.84 -11.76
N ILE A 95 4.98 -1.81 -12.23
CA ILE A 95 4.79 -1.25 -13.58
C ILE A 95 5.64 -2.05 -14.56
N PRO A 96 5.04 -2.84 -15.49
CA PRO A 96 5.77 -3.77 -16.34
C PRO A 96 6.77 -3.10 -17.29
N GLU A 97 6.53 -1.84 -17.67
CA GLU A 97 7.33 -1.04 -18.58
C GLU A 97 8.61 -0.51 -17.95
N LEU A 98 8.67 -0.53 -16.62
CA LEU A 98 9.80 -0.05 -15.86
C LEU A 98 10.69 -1.22 -15.44
N SER A 99 12.00 -0.97 -15.34
CA SER A 99 12.93 -1.90 -14.72
C SER A 99 12.66 -2.01 -13.19
N VAL A 100 13.34 -2.92 -12.53
CA VAL A 100 13.32 -3.06 -11.08
C VAL A 100 13.71 -1.75 -10.40
N GLY A 101 14.86 -1.18 -10.79
CA GLY A 101 15.34 0.09 -10.24
C GLY A 101 14.37 1.25 -10.50
N GLU A 102 13.81 1.35 -11.71
CA GLU A 102 12.84 2.40 -12.06
C GLU A 102 11.54 2.28 -11.25
N ASN A 103 11.03 1.06 -10.99
CA ASN A 103 9.87 0.85 -10.11
C ASN A 103 10.11 1.37 -8.67
N ILE A 104 11.32 1.17 -8.15
CA ILE A 104 11.70 1.64 -6.81
C ILE A 104 11.97 3.15 -6.84
N MET A 105 12.70 3.63 -7.85
CA MET A 105 13.06 5.04 -8.05
C MET A 105 11.82 5.93 -8.11
N LEU A 106 10.72 5.46 -8.74
CA LEU A 106 9.48 6.21 -8.86
C LEU A 106 8.95 6.69 -7.50
N ALA A 107 9.05 5.85 -6.46
CA ALA A 107 8.58 6.21 -5.12
C ALA A 107 9.37 7.41 -4.53
N LEU A 108 10.67 7.49 -4.77
CA LEU A 108 11.52 8.62 -4.36
C LEU A 108 11.27 9.87 -5.19
N GLN A 109 11.10 9.70 -6.49
CA GLN A 109 10.80 10.81 -7.39
C GLN A 109 9.46 11.49 -7.07
N LEU A 110 8.45 10.69 -6.66
CA LEU A 110 7.17 11.24 -6.16
C LEU A 110 7.36 12.11 -4.90
N GLN A 111 8.38 11.84 -4.09
CA GLN A 111 8.76 12.68 -2.95
C GLN A 111 9.62 13.90 -3.34
N GLY A 112 9.96 14.04 -4.63
CA GLY A 112 10.82 15.12 -5.12
C GLY A 112 12.31 14.92 -4.86
N GLU A 113 12.75 13.70 -4.54
CA GLU A 113 14.15 13.37 -4.35
C GLU A 113 14.90 13.33 -5.69
N LYS A 114 16.04 14.04 -5.78
CA LYS A 114 16.80 14.20 -7.03
C LYS A 114 17.89 13.17 -7.21
N ASN A 115 18.61 12.75 -6.19
CA ASN A 115 19.74 11.82 -6.26
C ASN A 115 19.39 10.53 -5.54
N ALA A 116 18.53 9.74 -6.16
CA ALA A 116 17.89 8.59 -5.54
C ALA A 116 18.58 7.25 -5.82
N GLU A 117 19.60 7.22 -6.73
CA GLU A 117 20.25 5.99 -7.19
C GLU A 117 20.95 5.24 -6.05
N SER A 118 21.60 5.96 -5.12
CA SER A 118 22.26 5.34 -3.97
C SER A 118 21.23 4.64 -3.05
N LYS A 119 20.10 5.29 -2.78
CA LYS A 119 19.02 4.73 -1.97
C LYS A 119 18.38 3.50 -2.64
N VAL A 120 18.25 3.52 -3.97
CA VAL A 120 17.75 2.37 -4.73
C VAL A 120 18.70 1.18 -4.60
N ARG A 121 20.01 1.39 -4.73
CA ARG A 121 21.01 0.32 -4.56
C ARG A 121 21.03 -0.22 -3.13
N GLU A 122 21.00 0.65 -2.14
CA GLU A 122 20.95 0.26 -0.73
C GLU A 122 19.73 -0.61 -0.42
N ILE A 123 18.53 -0.20 -0.87
CA ILE A 123 17.34 -0.99 -0.60
C ILE A 123 17.32 -2.31 -1.38
N LEU A 124 17.86 -2.34 -2.60
CA LEU A 124 18.01 -3.58 -3.37
C LEU A 124 18.93 -4.58 -2.68
N GLU A 125 20.01 -4.12 -2.09
CA GLU A 125 20.90 -4.95 -1.27
C GLU A 125 20.16 -5.53 -0.08
N ARG A 126 19.42 -4.72 0.68
CA ARG A 126 18.63 -5.15 1.84
C ARG A 126 17.56 -6.19 1.51
N VAL A 127 16.98 -6.14 0.32
CA VAL A 127 15.99 -7.15 -0.11
C VAL A 127 16.62 -8.32 -0.88
N GLY A 128 17.96 -8.36 -1.02
CA GLY A 128 18.70 -9.43 -1.69
C GLY A 128 18.53 -9.44 -3.21
N LEU A 129 18.45 -8.26 -3.84
CA LEU A 129 18.27 -8.08 -5.29
C LEU A 129 19.28 -7.11 -5.92
N SER A 130 20.52 -7.03 -5.40
CA SER A 130 21.55 -6.07 -5.84
C SER A 130 21.82 -6.07 -7.35
N GLU A 131 21.82 -7.26 -7.98
CA GLU A 131 22.12 -7.42 -9.41
C GLU A 131 20.92 -7.24 -10.35
N TYR A 132 19.71 -6.98 -9.77
CA TYR A 132 18.47 -6.95 -10.53
C TYR A 132 18.02 -5.54 -10.97
N GLU A 133 18.76 -4.48 -10.61
CA GLU A 133 18.38 -3.08 -10.83
C GLU A 133 17.91 -2.79 -12.27
N LYS A 134 18.61 -3.32 -13.27
CA LYS A 134 18.33 -3.09 -14.69
C LYS A 134 17.38 -4.10 -15.31
N ARG A 135 17.01 -5.19 -14.60
CA ARG A 135 16.11 -6.22 -15.14
C ARG A 135 14.68 -5.70 -15.26
N LYS A 136 13.94 -6.24 -16.21
CA LYS A 136 12.49 -6.00 -16.33
C LYS A 136 11.76 -6.78 -15.26
N VAL A 137 10.72 -6.20 -14.68
CA VAL A 137 9.91 -6.89 -13.67
C VAL A 137 9.16 -8.10 -14.19
N THR A 138 8.93 -8.17 -15.52
CA THR A 138 8.32 -9.31 -16.19
C THR A 138 9.19 -10.58 -16.20
N GLU A 139 10.51 -10.44 -16.01
CA GLU A 139 11.49 -11.53 -15.98
C GLU A 139 11.68 -12.14 -14.59
N LEU A 140 10.99 -11.58 -13.57
CA LEU A 140 11.16 -11.96 -12.17
C LEU A 140 10.21 -13.08 -11.75
N SER A 141 10.67 -13.95 -10.83
CA SER A 141 9.80 -14.87 -10.09
C SER A 141 8.82 -14.10 -9.16
N GLY A 142 7.77 -14.78 -8.68
CA GLY A 142 6.80 -14.20 -7.75
C GLY A 142 7.46 -13.60 -6.51
N GLY A 143 8.34 -14.36 -5.87
CA GLY A 143 9.07 -13.91 -4.68
C GLY A 143 10.00 -12.72 -4.96
N GLN A 144 10.66 -12.69 -6.13
CA GLN A 144 11.46 -11.54 -6.54
C GLN A 144 10.60 -10.30 -6.77
N LYS A 145 9.43 -10.44 -7.43
CA LYS A 145 8.46 -9.35 -7.59
C LYS A 145 8.00 -8.80 -6.26
N GLN A 146 7.72 -9.68 -5.29
CA GLN A 146 7.32 -9.26 -3.94
C GLN A 146 8.44 -8.49 -3.22
N ARG A 147 9.68 -8.95 -3.34
CA ARG A 147 10.84 -8.20 -2.79
C ARG A 147 11.00 -6.82 -3.44
N VAL A 148 10.75 -6.68 -4.75
CA VAL A 148 10.73 -5.38 -5.43
C VAL A 148 9.59 -4.50 -4.92
N ALA A 149 8.38 -5.04 -4.71
CA ALA A 149 7.26 -4.31 -4.14
C ALA A 149 7.56 -3.81 -2.72
N ILE A 150 8.21 -4.65 -1.89
CA ILE A 150 8.67 -4.28 -0.56
C ILE A 150 9.75 -3.19 -0.64
N ALA A 151 10.75 -3.33 -1.51
CA ALA A 151 11.79 -2.33 -1.71
C ALA A 151 11.18 -0.96 -2.12
N ARG A 152 10.22 -0.97 -3.05
CA ARG A 152 9.48 0.24 -3.46
C ARG A 152 8.72 0.88 -2.30
N ALA A 153 8.10 0.07 -1.44
CA ALA A 153 7.39 0.56 -0.27
C ALA A 153 8.34 1.22 0.74
N LEU A 154 9.51 0.65 0.94
CA LEU A 154 10.46 1.00 1.99
C LEU A 154 11.46 2.10 1.63
N VAL A 155 11.79 2.25 0.35
CA VAL A 155 12.86 3.18 -0.12
C VAL A 155 12.60 4.62 0.30
N LYS A 156 11.35 5.01 0.43
CA LYS A 156 10.92 6.33 0.90
C LYS A 156 10.87 6.49 2.42
N ASN A 157 11.34 5.48 3.17
CA ASN A 157 11.36 5.45 4.63
C ASN A 157 10.02 5.77 5.30
N PRO A 158 8.92 5.06 4.99
CA PRO A 158 7.61 5.33 5.56
C PRO A 158 7.57 5.00 7.05
N ASN A 159 6.62 5.61 7.80
CA ASN A 159 6.35 5.28 9.21
C ASN A 159 5.57 3.96 9.33
N ILE A 160 4.66 3.72 8.37
CA ILE A 160 3.73 2.59 8.39
C ILE A 160 3.83 1.83 7.08
N ILE A 161 3.90 0.50 7.18
CA ILE A 161 3.85 -0.42 6.04
C ILE A 161 2.52 -1.17 6.11
N PHE A 162 1.71 -1.03 5.08
CA PHE A 162 0.46 -1.75 4.88
C PHE A 162 0.70 -2.91 3.91
N ALA A 163 0.51 -4.15 4.37
CA ALA A 163 0.72 -5.35 3.57
C ALA A 163 -0.59 -6.15 3.47
N ASP A 164 -1.17 -6.20 2.27
CA ASP A 164 -2.39 -6.97 1.98
C ASP A 164 -2.02 -8.30 1.35
N GLU A 165 -2.23 -9.40 2.08
CA GLU A 165 -1.90 -10.78 1.70
C GLU A 165 -0.49 -10.92 1.08
N PRO A 166 0.60 -10.44 1.75
CA PRO A 166 1.92 -10.30 1.13
C PRO A 166 2.56 -11.64 0.71
N THR A 167 2.01 -12.76 1.17
CA THR A 167 2.48 -14.13 0.88
C THR A 167 1.49 -14.96 0.09
N GLY A 168 0.28 -14.45 -0.21
CA GLY A 168 -0.82 -15.22 -0.76
C GLY A 168 -0.60 -15.82 -2.16
N ALA A 169 0.36 -15.30 -2.93
CA ALA A 169 0.73 -15.79 -4.26
C ALA A 169 2.07 -16.55 -4.28
N LEU A 170 2.63 -16.92 -3.10
CA LEU A 170 3.96 -17.48 -2.95
C LEU A 170 3.91 -18.88 -2.34
N ASP A 171 4.92 -19.69 -2.62
CA ASP A 171 5.16 -20.92 -1.88
C ASP A 171 5.55 -20.63 -0.42
N GLU A 172 5.40 -21.63 0.44
CA GLU A 172 5.59 -21.47 1.88
C GLU A 172 7.01 -20.97 2.26
N GLN A 173 8.05 -21.49 1.60
CA GLN A 173 9.43 -21.11 1.90
C GLN A 173 9.72 -19.65 1.50
N THR A 174 9.27 -19.27 0.32
CA THR A 174 9.35 -17.89 -0.15
C THR A 174 8.54 -16.96 0.74
N GLY A 175 7.31 -17.37 1.12
CA GLY A 175 6.45 -16.63 2.03
C GLY A 175 7.12 -16.36 3.39
N LYS A 176 7.76 -17.39 3.99
CA LYS A 176 8.55 -17.23 5.23
C LYS A 176 9.65 -16.17 5.05
N SER A 177 10.41 -16.22 3.95
CA SER A 177 11.48 -15.25 3.72
C SER A 177 10.98 -13.81 3.53
N ILE A 178 9.78 -13.62 2.99
CA ILE A 178 9.12 -12.31 2.89
C ILE A 178 8.69 -11.82 4.27
N LEU A 179 8.13 -12.68 5.11
CA LEU A 179 7.73 -12.31 6.47
C LEU A 179 8.93 -12.03 7.37
N ASP A 180 10.03 -12.79 7.25
CA ASP A 180 11.29 -12.51 7.94
C ASP A 180 11.80 -11.10 7.59
N LEU A 181 11.75 -10.74 6.31
CA LEU A 181 12.12 -9.41 5.84
C LEU A 181 11.22 -8.31 6.44
N LEU A 182 9.89 -8.48 6.40
CA LEU A 182 8.94 -7.53 6.99
C LEU A 182 9.11 -7.44 8.51
N LYS A 183 9.38 -8.58 9.19
CA LYS A 183 9.65 -8.62 10.64
C LYS A 183 10.92 -7.84 11.01
N ASP A 184 11.96 -7.92 10.19
CA ASP A 184 13.16 -7.09 10.42
C ASP A 184 12.86 -5.59 10.35
N PHE A 185 12.06 -5.16 9.38
CA PHE A 185 11.63 -3.77 9.27
C PHE A 185 10.69 -3.34 10.41
N SER A 186 9.91 -4.26 10.98
CA SER A 186 8.97 -3.94 12.06
C SER A 186 9.65 -3.54 13.37
N LYS A 187 10.95 -3.76 13.52
CA LYS A 187 11.75 -3.28 14.67
C LYS A 187 11.76 -1.76 14.79
N ASN A 188 11.60 -1.04 13.67
CA ASN A 188 11.71 0.42 13.61
C ASN A 188 10.50 1.07 12.94
N LYS A 189 9.48 0.31 12.55
CA LYS A 189 8.30 0.76 11.82
C LYS A 189 7.07 -0.03 12.25
N LEU A 190 5.90 0.57 12.08
CA LEU A 190 4.66 -0.18 12.19
C LEU A 190 4.40 -0.94 10.89
N VAL A 191 4.31 -2.27 10.96
CA VAL A 191 3.95 -3.15 9.85
C VAL A 191 2.59 -3.75 10.14
N ILE A 192 1.59 -3.43 9.32
CA ILE A 192 0.23 -3.97 9.43
C ILE A 192 0.05 -4.99 8.30
N VAL A 193 -0.13 -6.25 8.66
CA VAL A 193 -0.30 -7.36 7.72
C VAL A 193 -1.74 -7.87 7.79
N VAL A 194 -2.43 -7.80 6.68
CA VAL A 194 -3.74 -8.45 6.51
C VAL A 194 -3.53 -9.82 5.89
N THR A 195 -4.07 -10.86 6.51
CA THR A 195 -4.00 -12.23 5.97
C THR A 195 -5.10 -13.12 6.56
N HIS A 196 -5.30 -14.28 5.96
CA HIS A 196 -6.11 -15.36 6.50
C HIS A 196 -5.26 -16.48 7.14
N ASP A 197 -3.92 -16.39 7.04
CA ASP A 197 -2.99 -17.39 7.57
C ASP A 197 -2.74 -17.18 9.07
N LYS A 198 -3.34 -18.06 9.88
CA LYS A 198 -3.22 -18.03 11.36
C LYS A 198 -1.85 -18.46 11.84
N GLU A 199 -1.14 -19.34 11.11
CA GLU A 199 0.17 -19.85 11.53
C GLU A 199 1.23 -18.77 11.39
N PHE A 200 1.22 -18.06 10.27
CA PHE A 200 2.11 -16.91 10.08
C PHE A 200 1.82 -15.80 11.08
N ALA A 201 0.56 -15.48 11.33
CA ALA A 201 0.21 -14.46 12.31
C ALA A 201 0.68 -14.81 13.73
N LYS A 202 0.50 -16.06 14.15
CA LYS A 202 0.97 -16.52 15.47
C LYS A 202 2.50 -16.51 15.59
N LYS A 203 3.21 -16.84 14.49
CA LYS A 203 4.68 -16.93 14.49
C LYS A 203 5.35 -15.56 14.42
N TYR A 204 4.84 -14.64 13.63
CA TYR A 204 5.49 -13.36 13.29
C TYR A 204 4.87 -12.15 13.99
N GLY A 205 3.60 -12.24 14.41
CA GLY A 205 2.86 -11.10 14.98
C GLY A 205 3.33 -10.77 16.40
N ASP A 206 3.57 -9.48 16.62
CA ASP A 206 3.69 -8.94 17.99
C ASP A 206 2.30 -8.76 18.61
N ARG A 207 1.29 -8.54 17.76
CA ARG A 207 -0.13 -8.48 18.12
C ARG A 207 -0.97 -9.05 16.97
N VAL A 208 -2.06 -9.70 17.31
CA VAL A 208 -3.00 -10.30 16.36
C VAL A 208 -4.42 -9.83 16.69
N ILE A 209 -5.06 -9.19 15.71
CA ILE A 209 -6.45 -8.71 15.79
C ILE A 209 -7.30 -9.55 14.83
N GLU A 210 -8.32 -10.23 15.30
CA GLU A 210 -9.21 -11.05 14.44
C GLU A 210 -10.51 -10.30 14.14
N LEU A 211 -10.82 -10.17 12.84
CA LEU A 211 -12.05 -9.57 12.32
C LEU A 211 -13.03 -10.64 11.85
N ALA A 212 -14.30 -10.48 12.22
CA ALA A 212 -15.41 -11.21 11.66
C ALA A 212 -16.62 -10.26 11.48
N ASP A 213 -17.28 -10.33 10.32
CA ASP A 213 -18.47 -9.55 9.99
C ASP A 213 -18.32 -8.04 10.28
N GLY A 214 -17.15 -7.50 9.95
CA GLY A 214 -16.83 -6.08 10.14
C GLY A 214 -16.61 -5.66 11.59
N LYS A 215 -16.41 -6.59 12.53
CA LYS A 215 -16.15 -6.32 13.96
C LYS A 215 -14.87 -7.00 14.43
N ILE A 216 -14.24 -6.45 15.45
CA ILE A 216 -13.15 -7.12 16.17
C ILE A 216 -13.78 -8.18 17.08
N VAL A 217 -13.38 -9.45 16.90
CA VAL A 217 -13.84 -10.57 17.72
C VAL A 217 -12.78 -11.06 18.69
N SER A 218 -11.50 -10.76 18.42
CA SER A 218 -10.37 -11.09 19.30
C SER A 218 -9.23 -10.11 19.07
N ASP A 219 -8.53 -9.77 20.14
CA ASP A 219 -7.33 -8.96 20.14
C ASP A 219 -6.35 -9.57 21.15
N SER A 220 -5.12 -9.89 20.73
CA SER A 220 -4.14 -10.55 21.59
C SER A 220 -3.48 -9.61 22.61
N ASP A 221 -3.61 -8.31 22.41
CA ASP A 221 -3.10 -7.27 23.32
C ASP A 221 -4.13 -6.17 23.47
N GLU A 222 -4.77 -6.10 24.64
CA GLU A 222 -5.77 -5.09 24.99
C GLU A 222 -5.14 -3.85 25.67
N THR A 223 -3.79 -3.79 25.75
CA THR A 223 -3.14 -2.62 26.36
C THR A 223 -3.43 -1.36 25.57
N LYS A 224 -3.98 -0.36 26.22
CA LYS A 224 -4.13 0.98 25.64
C LYS A 224 -2.76 1.64 25.58
N PHE A 225 -2.17 1.70 24.38
CA PHE A 225 -0.94 2.45 24.18
C PHE A 225 -1.24 3.94 24.37
N ILE A 226 -0.70 4.53 25.41
CA ILE A 226 -0.74 5.98 25.63
C ILE A 226 0.40 6.55 24.77
N GLN A 227 0.07 7.10 23.60
CA GLN A 227 1.01 7.90 22.83
C GLN A 227 1.16 9.28 23.47
N GLU A 228 2.35 9.60 23.96
CA GLU A 228 2.77 10.99 24.16
C GLU A 228 3.00 11.59 22.75
N GLY A 229 2.38 12.75 22.49
CA GLY A 229 2.29 13.34 21.17
C GLY A 229 3.64 13.50 20.48
N THR A 230 3.76 12.88 19.32
CA THR A 230 4.89 13.04 18.42
C THR A 230 4.71 14.27 17.54
N ASP A 231 5.83 14.92 17.22
CA ASP A 231 5.90 16.10 16.35
C ASP A 231 5.07 15.95 15.07
N THR A 232 4.33 16.99 14.71
CA THR A 232 3.55 17.06 13.48
C THR A 232 4.49 17.07 12.28
N GLU A 233 4.74 15.91 11.69
CA GLU A 233 5.49 15.80 10.43
C GLU A 233 4.80 16.57 9.30
N THR A 234 5.59 17.29 8.50
CA THR A 234 5.10 17.93 7.27
C THR A 234 5.09 16.92 6.13
N TRP A 235 3.90 16.57 5.65
CA TRP A 235 3.75 15.63 4.55
C TRP A 235 4.03 16.26 3.19
N LYS A 236 4.86 15.60 2.38
CA LYS A 236 5.31 16.08 1.08
C LYS A 236 4.27 15.85 0.00
N LYS A 237 3.98 16.88 -0.80
CA LYS A 237 3.12 16.76 -1.98
C LYS A 237 3.81 15.92 -3.06
N PRO A 238 3.18 14.87 -3.61
CA PRO A 238 3.77 14.07 -4.67
C PRO A 238 3.90 14.86 -5.97
N LYS A 239 5.00 14.62 -6.70
CA LYS A 239 5.28 15.19 -8.02
C LYS A 239 5.63 14.09 -8.99
N LEU A 240 4.74 13.77 -9.93
CA LEU A 240 5.03 12.78 -10.97
C LEU A 240 5.96 13.38 -12.03
N PRO A 241 7.16 12.80 -12.28
CA PRO A 241 8.06 13.24 -13.34
C PRO A 241 7.41 13.06 -14.73
N ILE A 242 7.45 14.10 -15.54
CA ILE A 242 6.83 14.10 -16.90
C ILE A 242 7.38 12.97 -17.78
N GLN A 243 8.68 12.67 -17.68
CA GLN A 243 9.31 11.59 -18.44
C GLN A 243 8.70 10.22 -18.14
N ILE A 244 8.41 9.93 -16.86
CA ILE A 244 7.78 8.66 -16.45
C ILE A 244 6.32 8.65 -16.86
N ALA A 245 5.58 9.74 -16.66
CA ALA A 245 4.21 9.87 -17.14
C ALA A 245 4.10 9.59 -18.65
N PHE A 246 5.03 10.15 -19.43
CA PHE A 246 5.11 9.90 -20.87
C PHE A 246 5.47 8.44 -21.19
N LYS A 247 6.46 7.84 -20.51
CA LYS A 247 6.85 6.43 -20.71
C LYS A 247 5.68 5.47 -20.45
N ILE A 248 4.94 5.67 -19.34
CA ILE A 248 3.76 4.87 -19.00
C ILE A 248 2.61 5.13 -20.01
N GLY A 249 2.38 6.39 -20.40
CA GLY A 249 1.37 6.76 -21.40
C GLY A 249 1.63 6.13 -22.76
N CYS A 250 2.88 6.19 -23.24
CA CYS A 250 3.26 5.63 -24.54
C CYS A 250 3.22 4.10 -24.55
N SER A 251 3.39 3.41 -23.43
CA SER A 251 3.32 1.95 -23.40
C SER A 251 1.90 1.44 -23.70
N ASN A 252 0.86 2.15 -23.26
CA ASN A 252 -0.53 1.83 -23.60
C ASN A 252 -0.79 1.80 -25.12
N PHE A 253 -0.09 2.66 -25.89
CA PHE A 253 -0.20 2.66 -27.36
C PHE A 253 0.38 1.40 -27.99
N LYS A 254 1.43 0.83 -27.39
CA LYS A 254 2.06 -0.39 -27.87
C LYS A 254 1.18 -1.63 -27.67
N TYR A 255 0.38 -1.66 -26.61
CA TYR A 255 -0.51 -2.79 -26.30
C TYR A 255 -1.88 -2.71 -27.00
N HIS A 256 -2.28 -1.51 -27.47
CA HIS A 256 -3.57 -1.30 -28.14
C HIS A 256 -3.43 -0.50 -29.46
N PRO A 257 -2.62 -0.96 -30.43
CA PRO A 257 -2.36 -0.21 -31.66
C PRO A 257 -3.63 0.03 -32.49
N ILE A 258 -4.56 -0.93 -32.51
CA ILE A 258 -5.84 -0.80 -33.24
C ILE A 258 -6.71 0.29 -32.64
N ARG A 259 -6.73 0.42 -31.32
CA ARG A 259 -7.50 1.46 -30.61
C ARG A 259 -6.94 2.85 -30.90
N LEU A 260 -5.61 2.97 -30.97
CA LEU A 260 -4.95 4.23 -31.36
C LEU A 260 -5.29 4.62 -32.80
N LEU A 261 -5.17 3.68 -33.76
CA LEU A 261 -5.52 3.95 -35.16
C LEU A 261 -6.99 4.34 -35.30
N ALA A 262 -7.91 3.68 -34.58
CA ALA A 262 -9.32 4.02 -34.59
C ALA A 262 -9.59 5.41 -34.00
N THR A 263 -8.94 5.80 -32.89
CA THR A 263 -9.10 7.15 -32.30
C THR A 263 -8.48 8.24 -33.18
N MET A 264 -7.32 7.99 -33.80
CA MET A 264 -6.72 8.91 -34.77
C MET A 264 -7.61 9.07 -36.01
N PHE A 265 -8.15 7.98 -36.54
CA PHE A 265 -9.05 8.03 -37.69
C PHE A 265 -10.33 8.81 -37.40
N LEU A 266 -10.95 8.55 -36.24
CA LEU A 266 -12.13 9.30 -35.78
C LEU A 266 -11.84 10.78 -35.54
N SER A 267 -10.67 11.14 -34.98
CA SER A 267 -10.30 12.53 -34.80
C SER A 267 -10.06 13.26 -36.14
N VAL A 268 -9.43 12.61 -37.12
CA VAL A 268 -9.26 13.14 -38.47
C VAL A 268 -10.63 13.40 -39.14
N ILE A 269 -11.55 12.44 -39.05
CA ILE A 269 -12.93 12.60 -39.56
C ILE A 269 -13.62 13.75 -38.84
N ALA A 270 -13.54 13.85 -37.52
CA ALA A 270 -14.15 14.94 -36.77
C ALA A 270 -13.59 16.31 -37.18
N PHE A 271 -12.28 16.45 -37.42
CA PHE A 271 -11.65 17.66 -37.92
C PHE A 271 -12.04 18.01 -39.35
N THR A 272 -12.27 16.99 -40.21
CA THR A 272 -12.66 17.25 -41.60
C THR A 272 -14.15 17.60 -41.77
N PHE A 273 -15.01 17.25 -40.79
CA PHE A 273 -16.46 17.57 -40.84
C PHE A 273 -16.85 18.78 -39.99
N LEU A 274 -15.95 19.28 -39.11
CA LEU A 274 -16.19 20.47 -38.26
C LEU A 274 -15.43 21.72 -38.73
N GLY A 275 -14.59 21.66 -39.75
CA GLY A 275 -13.93 22.75 -40.46
C GLY A 275 -14.59 22.97 -41.81
#